data_a75bc238b6a50e98d3a28dea67929cf8
#
_entry.id   a75bc238b6a50e98d3a28dea67929cf8
#
_cell.length_a   1.000
_cell.length_b   1.000
_cell.length_c   1.000
_cell.angle_alpha   90.00
_cell.angle_beta   90.00
_cell.angle_gamma   90.00
#
_symmetry.space_group_name_H-M   'P 1'
#
loop_
_entity.id
_entity.type
_entity.pdbx_description
1 polymer ?
#
loop_
_entity_poly.entity_id
_entity_poly.type
_entity_poly.pdbx_seq_one_letter_code
_entity_poly.pdbx_strand_id
1 'polypeptide(L)'
;MYNIKRVNLLGKRFYEVDGFGVFPSVTTVLSTTGDKSGIERWKKRVGQDEAERIAREATDRGSVMHKHLEIYLGQDLKQDKQSLLKSSKEQAVADTEINSFNNKAKDLGEDLFMKFYNNDNFFPSIESTIFQEKFLWFNKSNLGYAGTVDNFSLLKDGSRKVIDFKTAKKPKQDNWIMDYKLQVSAYSIAIWQRHGIKPDGGEIWIANEIDDVPQKFVLSFEEIRFFFELFMQRLKRFEEIKREAEAAGVNI
;
A
#
# COMPACT_ATOMS: atom_id res chain seq x y z
N MET A 1 -1.70 22.14 -8.37
CA MET A 1 -1.89 20.69 -8.11
C MET A 1 -1.15 20.00 -9.24
N TYR A 2 -0.19 19.11 -8.94
CA TYR A 2 0.54 18.40 -10.00
C TYR A 2 -0.38 17.37 -10.63
N ASN A 3 -0.33 17.24 -11.97
CA ASN A 3 -0.99 16.15 -12.66
C ASN A 3 -0.10 14.91 -12.53
N ILE A 4 -0.66 13.82 -12.00
CA ILE A 4 0.06 12.56 -11.79
C ILE A 4 -0.68 11.48 -12.56
N LYS A 5 0.01 10.83 -13.48
CA LYS A 5 -0.54 9.77 -14.29
C LYS A 5 0.14 8.44 -13.98
N ARG A 6 -0.64 7.43 -13.66
CA ARG A 6 -0.14 6.06 -13.54
C ARG A 6 0.14 5.51 -14.94
N VAL A 7 1.35 4.99 -15.14
CA VAL A 7 1.78 4.35 -16.39
C VAL A 7 2.30 2.95 -16.09
N ASN A 8 2.03 2.03 -17.00
CA ASN A 8 2.56 0.66 -16.92
C ASN A 8 3.66 0.53 -17.96
N LEU A 9 4.89 0.34 -17.51
CA LEU A 9 6.03 0.11 -18.36
C LEU A 9 6.51 -1.33 -18.14
N LEU A 10 6.39 -2.17 -19.17
CA LEU A 10 6.83 -3.56 -19.15
C LEU A 10 6.28 -4.39 -17.95
N GLY A 11 5.00 -4.24 -17.69
CA GLY A 11 4.31 -4.94 -16.61
C GLY A 11 4.60 -4.38 -15.21
N LYS A 12 5.37 -3.30 -15.10
CA LYS A 12 5.68 -2.63 -13.82
C LYS A 12 4.99 -1.28 -13.72
N ARG A 13 4.63 -0.90 -12.50
CA ARG A 13 3.93 0.34 -12.20
C ARG A 13 4.91 1.50 -12.04
N PHE A 14 4.70 2.55 -12.85
CA PHE A 14 5.37 3.83 -12.75
C PHE A 14 4.35 4.96 -12.63
N TYR A 15 4.82 6.14 -12.33
CA TYR A 15 4.02 7.36 -12.26
C TYR A 15 4.75 8.50 -12.97
N GLU A 16 4.08 9.11 -13.93
CA GLU A 16 4.51 10.34 -14.56
C GLU A 16 3.99 11.51 -13.73
N VAL A 17 4.89 12.37 -13.30
CA VAL A 17 4.60 13.57 -12.50
C VAL A 17 4.99 14.79 -13.31
N ASP A 18 4.00 15.61 -13.68
CA ASP A 18 4.21 16.79 -14.52
C ASP A 18 5.30 17.70 -13.95
N GLY A 19 6.31 18.01 -14.80
CA GLY A 19 7.44 18.84 -14.47
C GLY A 19 8.56 18.14 -13.67
N PHE A 20 8.41 16.85 -13.33
CA PHE A 20 9.39 16.12 -12.50
C PHE A 20 9.89 14.81 -13.13
N GLY A 21 9.11 14.23 -14.06
CA GLY A 21 9.50 13.02 -14.77
C GLY A 21 8.73 11.76 -14.36
N VAL A 22 9.29 10.59 -14.68
CA VAL A 22 8.68 9.28 -14.45
C VAL A 22 9.40 8.58 -13.31
N PHE A 23 8.64 8.18 -12.29
CA PHE A 23 9.14 7.53 -11.09
C PHE A 23 8.60 6.10 -10.95
N PRO A 24 9.41 5.14 -10.50
CA PRO A 24 8.93 3.81 -10.15
C PRO A 24 7.96 3.89 -8.96
N SER A 25 6.99 2.97 -8.91
CA SER A 25 6.20 2.85 -7.68
C SER A 25 7.04 2.26 -6.54
N VAL A 26 6.68 2.60 -5.28
CA VAL A 26 7.27 1.97 -4.09
C VAL A 26 7.25 0.44 -4.24
N THR A 27 6.11 -0.12 -4.60
CA THR A 27 5.95 -1.58 -4.78
C THR A 27 6.79 -2.13 -5.94
N THR A 28 7.01 -1.38 -7.01
CA THR A 28 7.90 -1.76 -8.11
C THR A 28 9.36 -1.84 -7.63
N VAL A 29 9.82 -0.84 -6.87
CA VAL A 29 11.16 -0.86 -6.27
C VAL A 29 11.34 -2.10 -5.39
N LEU A 30 10.43 -2.32 -4.45
CA LEU A 30 10.50 -3.43 -3.50
C LEU A 30 10.45 -4.80 -4.20
N SER A 31 9.53 -5.01 -5.12
CA SER A 31 9.40 -6.28 -5.84
C SER A 31 10.55 -6.57 -6.78
N THR A 32 11.21 -5.53 -7.33
CA THR A 32 12.36 -5.72 -8.22
C THR A 32 13.65 -6.03 -7.45
N THR A 33 13.83 -5.45 -6.27
CA THR A 33 15.06 -5.52 -5.48
C THR A 33 14.98 -6.49 -4.28
N GLY A 34 13.81 -7.09 -4.02
CA GLY A 34 13.59 -8.07 -2.94
C GLY A 34 14.24 -9.42 -3.21
N ASP A 35 14.53 -10.15 -2.15
CA ASP A 35 14.93 -11.55 -2.26
C ASP A 35 13.76 -12.41 -2.73
N LYS A 36 13.90 -13.00 -3.91
CA LYS A 36 12.89 -13.86 -4.53
C LYS A 36 13.12 -15.34 -4.29
N SER A 37 14.24 -15.71 -3.65
CA SER A 37 14.64 -17.11 -3.51
C SER A 37 13.58 -17.98 -2.83
N GLY A 38 12.90 -17.45 -1.82
CA GLY A 38 11.79 -18.13 -1.12
C GLY A 38 10.59 -18.36 -2.02
N ILE A 39 10.20 -17.33 -2.78
CA ILE A 39 9.07 -17.40 -3.72
C ILE A 39 9.40 -18.36 -4.87
N GLU A 40 10.61 -18.34 -5.39
CA GLU A 40 11.04 -19.24 -6.46
C GLU A 40 11.06 -20.70 -6.00
N ARG A 41 11.57 -21.01 -4.80
CA ARG A 41 11.50 -22.35 -4.22
C ARG A 41 10.06 -22.81 -4.02
N TRP A 42 9.19 -21.92 -3.55
CA TRP A 42 7.77 -22.23 -3.39
C TRP A 42 7.09 -22.49 -4.74
N LYS A 43 7.31 -21.66 -5.76
CA LYS A 43 6.79 -21.86 -7.13
C LYS A 43 7.23 -23.19 -7.72
N LYS A 44 8.52 -23.56 -7.56
CA LYS A 44 9.03 -24.87 -8.01
C LYS A 44 8.33 -26.05 -7.31
N ARG A 45 7.95 -25.88 -6.04
CA ARG A 45 7.27 -26.94 -5.26
C ARG A 45 5.79 -27.12 -5.63
N VAL A 46 5.06 -26.01 -5.84
CA VAL A 46 3.60 -26.07 -6.10
C VAL A 46 3.24 -26.11 -7.58
N GLY A 47 4.17 -25.74 -8.45
CA GLY A 47 3.95 -25.56 -9.88
C GLY A 47 3.56 -24.12 -10.23
N GLN A 48 3.86 -23.72 -11.47
CA GLN A 48 3.66 -22.34 -11.92
C GLN A 48 2.16 -21.96 -11.92
N ASP A 49 1.30 -22.80 -12.50
CA ASP A 49 -0.14 -22.51 -12.64
C ASP A 49 -0.83 -22.35 -11.28
N GLU A 50 -0.48 -23.24 -10.33
CA GLU A 50 -1.03 -23.16 -8.98
C GLU A 50 -0.50 -21.94 -8.23
N ALA A 51 0.76 -21.59 -8.40
CA ALA A 51 1.33 -20.38 -7.82
C ALA A 51 0.65 -19.11 -8.35
N GLU A 52 0.36 -19.05 -9.65
CA GLU A 52 -0.37 -17.94 -10.26
C GLU A 52 -1.82 -17.86 -9.79
N ARG A 53 -2.49 -19.01 -9.65
CA ARG A 53 -3.85 -19.09 -9.09
C ARG A 53 -3.89 -18.52 -7.67
N ILE A 54 -2.97 -18.97 -6.81
CA ILE A 54 -2.88 -18.51 -5.41
C ILE A 54 -2.56 -17.01 -5.36
N ALA A 55 -1.65 -16.53 -6.20
CA ALA A 55 -1.31 -15.11 -6.25
C ALA A 55 -2.50 -14.24 -6.68
N ARG A 56 -3.29 -14.71 -7.65
CA ARG A 56 -4.51 -14.04 -8.12
C ARG A 56 -5.55 -13.97 -7.02
N GLU A 57 -5.86 -15.09 -6.36
CA GLU A 57 -6.79 -15.12 -5.23
C GLU A 57 -6.36 -14.16 -4.10
N ALA A 58 -5.06 -14.11 -3.81
CA ALA A 58 -4.52 -13.20 -2.81
C ALA A 58 -4.68 -11.71 -3.22
N THR A 59 -4.49 -11.40 -4.50
CA THR A 59 -4.68 -10.05 -5.03
C THR A 59 -6.16 -9.64 -5.00
N ASP A 60 -7.05 -10.53 -5.45
CA ASP A 60 -8.48 -10.24 -5.55
C ASP A 60 -9.10 -9.97 -4.17
N ARG A 61 -8.87 -10.86 -3.18
CA ARG A 61 -9.37 -10.62 -1.81
C ARG A 61 -8.78 -9.38 -1.17
N GLY A 62 -7.49 -9.08 -1.44
CA GLY A 62 -6.85 -7.85 -0.98
C GLY A 62 -7.51 -6.61 -1.58
N SER A 63 -7.80 -6.63 -2.88
CA SER A 63 -8.47 -5.54 -3.58
C SER A 63 -9.88 -5.29 -3.04
N VAL A 64 -10.64 -6.36 -2.76
CA VAL A 64 -11.98 -6.24 -2.14
C VAL A 64 -11.89 -5.63 -0.75
N MET A 65 -10.98 -6.13 0.11
CA MET A 65 -10.78 -5.56 1.44
C MET A 65 -10.45 -4.06 1.37
N HIS A 66 -9.51 -3.66 0.50
CA HIS A 66 -9.14 -2.25 0.34
C HIS A 66 -10.30 -1.39 -0.15
N LYS A 67 -11.22 -1.93 -0.98
CA LYS A 67 -12.42 -1.20 -1.38
C LYS A 67 -13.38 -0.95 -0.20
N HIS A 68 -13.59 -1.93 0.65
CA HIS A 68 -14.36 -1.74 1.88
C HIS A 68 -13.72 -0.69 2.81
N LEU A 69 -12.39 -0.73 2.95
CA LEU A 69 -11.62 0.28 3.70
C LEU A 69 -11.78 1.68 3.11
N GLU A 70 -11.67 1.82 1.78
CA GLU A 70 -11.83 3.09 1.07
C GLU A 70 -13.22 3.69 1.31
N ILE A 71 -14.27 2.88 1.23
CA ILE A 71 -15.66 3.29 1.50
C ILE A 71 -15.80 3.74 2.96
N TYR A 72 -15.37 2.90 3.88
CA TYR A 72 -15.57 3.14 5.31
C TYR A 72 -14.82 4.38 5.81
N LEU A 73 -13.51 4.44 5.57
CA LEU A 73 -12.68 5.57 6.02
C LEU A 73 -12.91 6.85 5.21
N GLY A 74 -13.40 6.73 3.99
CA GLY A 74 -13.75 7.88 3.14
C GLY A 74 -14.99 8.63 3.60
N GLN A 75 -15.81 8.05 4.47
CA GLN A 75 -17.02 8.73 5.02
C GLN A 75 -16.62 9.90 5.92
N ASP A 76 -15.53 9.80 6.66
CA ASP A 76 -15.05 10.85 7.57
C ASP A 76 -14.54 12.10 6.84
N LEU A 77 -14.09 11.95 5.58
CA LEU A 77 -13.59 13.05 4.76
C LEU A 77 -14.71 13.93 4.16
N LYS A 78 -15.99 13.58 4.36
CA LYS A 78 -17.13 14.10 3.59
C LYS A 78 -18.21 14.70 4.48
N GLN A 79 -17.92 15.83 5.11
CA GLN A 79 -18.86 16.47 6.06
C GLN A 79 -19.85 17.49 5.43
N ASP A 80 -19.87 17.70 4.11
CA ASP A 80 -20.80 18.64 3.47
C ASP A 80 -21.78 17.98 2.46
N LYS A 81 -22.90 18.70 2.15
CA LYS A 81 -23.96 18.19 1.25
C LYS A 81 -23.49 17.88 -0.18
N GLN A 82 -22.50 18.57 -0.69
CA GLN A 82 -21.93 18.30 -2.03
C GLN A 82 -21.07 17.04 -2.02
N SER A 83 -20.39 16.77 -0.90
CA SER A 83 -19.62 15.56 -0.71
C SER A 83 -20.51 14.33 -0.50
N LEU A 84 -21.71 14.45 0.08
CA LEU A 84 -22.67 13.33 0.21
C LEU A 84 -23.20 12.84 -1.15
N LEU A 85 -23.46 13.74 -2.10
CA LEU A 85 -23.86 13.37 -3.47
C LEU A 85 -22.70 12.72 -4.29
N LYS A 86 -21.48 13.16 -4.05
CA LYS A 86 -20.29 12.56 -4.61
C LYS A 86 -20.03 11.19 -3.97
N SER A 87 -20.27 11.07 -2.66
CA SER A 87 -20.18 9.84 -1.89
C SER A 87 -21.10 8.72 -2.44
N SER A 88 -22.35 9.02 -2.79
CA SER A 88 -23.24 8.01 -3.35
C SER A 88 -22.81 7.49 -4.71
N LYS A 89 -22.19 8.33 -5.55
CA LYS A 89 -21.61 7.91 -6.84
C LYS A 89 -20.33 7.08 -6.66
N GLU A 90 -19.45 7.49 -5.75
CA GLU A 90 -18.24 6.74 -5.43
C GLU A 90 -18.56 5.40 -4.78
N GLN A 91 -19.59 5.35 -3.91
CA GLN A 91 -20.12 4.11 -3.37
C GLN A 91 -20.63 3.18 -4.48
N ALA A 92 -21.42 3.69 -5.42
CA ALA A 92 -21.93 2.89 -6.54
C ALA A 92 -20.81 2.38 -7.46
N VAL A 93 -19.73 3.15 -7.66
CA VAL A 93 -18.55 2.71 -8.41
C VAL A 93 -17.81 1.62 -7.65
N ALA A 94 -17.58 1.80 -6.35
CA ALA A 94 -16.91 0.81 -5.51
C ALA A 94 -17.71 -0.49 -5.42
N ASP A 95 -19.03 -0.42 -5.27
CA ASP A 95 -19.92 -1.59 -5.30
C ASP A 95 -19.87 -2.31 -6.64
N THR A 96 -19.78 -1.57 -7.76
CA THR A 96 -19.61 -2.14 -9.10
C THR A 96 -18.26 -2.84 -9.23
N GLU A 97 -17.18 -2.24 -8.74
CA GLU A 97 -15.85 -2.84 -8.75
C GLU A 97 -15.80 -4.12 -7.87
N ILE A 98 -16.36 -4.07 -6.65
CA ILE A 98 -16.46 -5.25 -5.77
C ILE A 98 -17.25 -6.37 -6.47
N ASN A 99 -18.36 -6.03 -7.11
CA ASN A 99 -19.19 -7.00 -7.82
C ASN A 99 -18.52 -7.62 -9.07
N SER A 100 -17.44 -7.03 -9.57
CA SER A 100 -16.64 -7.60 -10.65
C SER A 100 -15.81 -8.81 -10.22
N PHE A 101 -15.54 -8.97 -8.92
CA PHE A 101 -14.80 -10.12 -8.38
C PHE A 101 -15.68 -11.35 -8.22
N ASN A 102 -15.05 -12.54 -8.19
CA ASN A 102 -15.77 -13.76 -7.90
C ASN A 102 -16.26 -13.81 -6.43
N ASN A 103 -17.29 -14.59 -6.14
CA ASN A 103 -17.91 -14.64 -4.82
C ASN A 103 -16.92 -14.99 -3.71
N LYS A 104 -16.01 -15.94 -3.94
CA LYS A 104 -14.99 -16.31 -2.94
C LYS A 104 -14.10 -15.12 -2.55
N ALA A 105 -13.67 -14.30 -3.53
CA ALA A 105 -12.87 -13.13 -3.25
C ALA A 105 -13.65 -12.04 -2.51
N LYS A 106 -14.95 -11.88 -2.85
CA LYS A 106 -15.85 -10.96 -2.15
C LYS A 106 -16.04 -11.36 -0.69
N ASP A 107 -16.44 -12.59 -0.45
CA ASP A 107 -16.69 -13.12 0.90
C ASP A 107 -15.43 -13.02 1.78
N LEU A 108 -14.26 -13.45 1.26
CA LEU A 108 -13.00 -13.37 1.99
C LEU A 108 -12.53 -11.93 2.22
N GLY A 109 -12.68 -11.04 1.23
CA GLY A 109 -12.27 -9.65 1.35
C GLY A 109 -13.12 -8.88 2.37
N GLU A 110 -14.43 -9.11 2.37
CA GLU A 110 -15.35 -8.57 3.36
C GLU A 110 -15.07 -9.11 4.76
N ASP A 111 -14.87 -10.44 4.92
CA ASP A 111 -14.51 -11.06 6.19
C ASP A 111 -13.24 -10.43 6.79
N LEU A 112 -12.20 -10.25 5.99
CA LEU A 112 -10.95 -9.63 6.43
C LEU A 112 -11.12 -8.16 6.82
N PHE A 113 -11.99 -7.40 6.13
CA PHE A 113 -12.37 -6.04 6.53
C PHE A 113 -13.11 -6.05 7.87
N MET A 114 -14.09 -6.96 8.04
CA MET A 114 -14.88 -7.07 9.26
C MET A 114 -14.04 -7.39 10.50
N LYS A 115 -12.88 -8.06 10.35
CA LYS A 115 -11.94 -8.28 11.47
C LYS A 115 -11.39 -6.96 12.02
N PHE A 116 -11.10 -5.98 11.17
CA PHE A 116 -10.74 -4.62 11.62
C PHE A 116 -11.95 -3.88 12.21
N TYR A 117 -13.12 -4.01 11.56
CA TYR A 117 -14.35 -3.31 11.95
C TYR A 117 -14.82 -3.73 13.35
N ASN A 118 -14.78 -5.02 13.65
CA ASN A 118 -15.26 -5.60 14.91
C ASN A 118 -14.24 -5.52 16.05
N ASN A 119 -13.11 -4.83 15.87
CA ASN A 119 -12.06 -4.77 16.89
C ASN A 119 -11.74 -3.33 17.29
N ASP A 120 -11.96 -3.01 18.57
CA ASP A 120 -11.81 -1.67 19.14
C ASP A 120 -10.39 -1.08 19.03
N ASN A 121 -9.38 -1.92 18.83
CA ASN A 121 -7.99 -1.47 18.69
C ASN A 121 -7.63 -0.91 17.31
N PHE A 122 -8.54 -0.96 16.32
CA PHE A 122 -8.31 -0.54 14.95
C PHE A 122 -9.08 0.72 14.60
N PHE A 123 -10.21 0.63 13.90
CA PHE A 123 -10.95 1.83 13.48
C PHE A 123 -11.37 2.75 14.62
N PRO A 124 -11.84 2.26 15.79
CA PRO A 124 -12.13 3.14 16.91
C PRO A 124 -10.92 3.92 17.44
N SER A 125 -9.69 3.52 17.10
CA SER A 125 -8.48 4.29 17.45
C SER A 125 -8.23 5.51 16.54
N ILE A 126 -8.89 5.58 15.38
CA ILE A 126 -8.80 6.71 14.46
C ILE A 126 -9.73 7.83 14.93
N GLU A 127 -9.17 9.04 15.09
CA GLU A 127 -9.94 10.25 15.36
C GLU A 127 -10.46 10.86 14.06
N SER A 128 -9.59 10.98 13.07
CA SER A 128 -9.96 11.47 11.74
C SER A 128 -8.97 11.03 10.67
N THR A 129 -9.47 10.79 9.46
CA THR A 129 -8.64 10.54 8.28
C THR A 129 -8.18 11.86 7.67
N ILE A 130 -6.86 12.03 7.48
CA ILE A 130 -6.24 13.21 6.85
C ILE A 130 -6.10 12.98 5.35
N PHE A 131 -5.56 11.83 4.95
CA PHE A 131 -5.45 11.39 3.56
C PHE A 131 -5.88 9.93 3.43
N GLN A 132 -6.56 9.61 2.32
CA GLN A 132 -6.90 8.26 1.94
C GLN A 132 -6.66 8.09 0.44
N GLU A 133 -6.11 6.94 0.03
CA GLU A 133 -5.79 6.63 -1.37
C GLU A 133 -5.10 7.83 -2.07
N LYS A 134 -4.24 8.52 -1.31
CA LYS A 134 -3.59 9.74 -1.76
C LYS A 134 -2.34 9.43 -2.55
N PHE A 135 -2.29 9.98 -3.76
CA PHE A 135 -1.07 9.99 -4.56
C PHE A 135 0.02 10.81 -3.87
N LEU A 136 1.19 10.18 -3.74
CA LEU A 136 2.39 10.76 -3.17
C LEU A 136 3.58 10.48 -4.08
N TRP A 137 4.55 11.37 -4.03
CA TRP A 137 5.83 11.19 -4.67
C TRP A 137 6.93 11.88 -3.87
N PHE A 138 8.13 11.37 -4.04
CA PHE A 138 9.34 11.90 -3.42
C PHE A 138 10.42 12.01 -4.47
N ASN A 139 11.21 13.08 -4.41
CA ASN A 139 12.42 13.16 -5.18
C ASN A 139 13.52 13.91 -4.41
N LYS A 140 14.76 13.44 -4.55
CA LYS A 140 15.96 14.04 -4.01
C LYS A 140 17.17 13.58 -4.82
N SER A 141 17.98 14.54 -5.32
CA SER A 141 19.25 14.23 -6.00
C SER A 141 19.13 13.20 -7.12
N ASN A 142 18.17 13.37 -8.04
CA ASN A 142 17.87 12.49 -9.17
C ASN A 142 17.34 11.09 -8.80
N LEU A 143 17.06 10.82 -7.53
CA LEU A 143 16.35 9.64 -7.09
C LEU A 143 14.93 10.01 -6.72
N GLY A 144 13.97 9.21 -7.19
CA GLY A 144 12.59 9.45 -6.88
C GLY A 144 11.73 8.19 -6.95
N TYR A 145 10.62 8.23 -6.26
CA TYR A 145 9.59 7.20 -6.27
C TYR A 145 8.22 7.85 -6.11
N ALA A 146 7.19 7.11 -6.45
CA ALA A 146 5.82 7.53 -6.25
C ALA A 146 4.94 6.37 -5.80
N GLY A 147 3.71 6.66 -5.42
CA GLY A 147 2.73 5.65 -5.06
C GLY A 147 1.48 6.23 -4.45
N THR A 148 0.61 5.35 -3.99
CA THR A 148 -0.62 5.71 -3.29
C THR A 148 -0.52 5.20 -1.86
N VAL A 149 -0.68 6.11 -0.89
CA VAL A 149 -0.79 5.72 0.52
C VAL A 149 -2.22 5.29 0.80
N ASP A 150 -2.38 4.16 1.48
CA ASP A 150 -3.71 3.65 1.82
C ASP A 150 -4.44 4.63 2.75
N ASN A 151 -3.78 5.02 3.85
CA ASN A 151 -4.36 5.92 4.83
C ASN A 151 -3.29 6.72 5.58
N PHE A 152 -3.61 7.97 5.93
CA PHE A 152 -2.86 8.80 6.87
C PHE A 152 -3.87 9.49 7.79
N SER A 153 -3.82 9.18 9.07
CA SER A 153 -4.83 9.59 10.04
C SER A 153 -4.25 10.23 11.28
N LEU A 154 -5.07 11.09 11.91
CA LEU A 154 -4.92 11.48 13.29
C LEU A 154 -5.56 10.38 14.15
N LEU A 155 -4.82 9.86 15.12
CA LEU A 155 -5.31 8.89 16.08
C LEU A 155 -5.80 9.58 17.36
N LYS A 156 -6.62 8.91 18.16
CA LYS A 156 -7.17 9.42 19.42
C LYS A 156 -6.11 9.74 20.49
N ASP A 157 -4.90 9.17 20.36
CA ASP A 157 -3.76 9.54 21.20
C ASP A 157 -3.08 10.85 20.77
N GLY A 158 -3.59 11.52 19.75
CA GLY A 158 -3.05 12.74 19.15
C GLY A 158 -1.93 12.52 18.14
N SER A 159 -1.49 11.29 17.90
CA SER A 159 -0.44 10.99 16.92
C SER A 159 -0.97 10.93 15.49
N ARG A 160 -0.17 11.35 14.52
CA ARG A 160 -0.45 11.26 13.07
C ARG A 160 0.37 10.13 12.49
N LYS A 161 -0.31 9.10 11.96
CA LYS A 161 0.36 7.90 11.47
C LYS A 161 -0.09 7.54 10.06
N VAL A 162 0.87 7.05 9.27
CA VAL A 162 0.57 6.31 8.05
C VAL A 162 0.11 4.92 8.47
N ILE A 163 -1.03 4.48 7.94
CA ILE A 163 -1.58 3.15 8.16
C ILE A 163 -1.60 2.41 6.82
N ASP A 164 -0.96 1.27 6.77
CA ASP A 164 -0.89 0.40 5.60
C ASP A 164 -1.64 -0.90 5.90
N PHE A 165 -2.64 -1.22 5.07
CA PHE A 165 -3.51 -2.37 5.26
C PHE A 165 -3.02 -3.56 4.44
N LYS A 166 -2.98 -4.72 5.04
CA LYS A 166 -2.53 -5.94 4.38
C LYS A 166 -3.44 -7.13 4.67
N THR A 167 -3.54 -8.00 3.69
CA THR A 167 -4.14 -9.33 3.88
C THR A 167 -3.06 -10.40 3.93
N ALA A 168 -3.30 -11.44 4.68
CA ALA A 168 -2.42 -12.60 4.73
C ALA A 168 -3.23 -13.90 4.84
N LYS A 169 -2.64 -15.02 4.41
CA LYS A 169 -3.23 -16.35 4.64
C LYS A 169 -3.00 -16.82 6.08
N LYS A 170 -1.90 -16.39 6.69
CA LYS A 170 -1.46 -16.77 8.04
C LYS A 170 -0.90 -15.56 8.77
N PRO A 171 -0.88 -15.59 10.12
CA PRO A 171 -0.21 -14.56 10.89
C PRO A 171 1.23 -14.33 10.42
N LYS A 172 1.69 -13.08 10.46
CA LYS A 172 3.03 -12.67 10.07
C LYS A 172 3.93 -12.50 11.29
N GLN A 173 5.19 -12.88 11.12
CA GLN A 173 6.24 -12.52 12.07
C GLN A 173 6.88 -11.19 11.68
N ASP A 174 7.43 -10.48 12.62
CA ASP A 174 8.02 -9.14 12.41
C ASP A 174 9.12 -9.12 11.35
N ASN A 175 9.93 -10.17 11.30
CA ASN A 175 10.99 -10.30 10.29
C ASN A 175 10.48 -10.62 8.86
N TRP A 176 9.20 -10.96 8.69
CA TRP A 176 8.59 -11.25 7.38
C TRP A 176 7.91 -10.04 6.74
N ILE A 177 7.84 -8.92 7.46
CA ILE A 177 7.15 -7.71 7.00
C ILE A 177 8.10 -6.55 6.66
N MET A 178 9.36 -6.88 6.39
CA MET A 178 10.37 -5.85 6.05
C MET A 178 9.90 -4.94 4.92
N ASP A 179 9.40 -5.48 3.82
CA ASP A 179 8.94 -4.69 2.68
C ASP A 179 7.73 -3.79 3.05
N TYR A 180 6.87 -4.20 3.99
CA TYR A 180 5.79 -3.35 4.49
C TYR A 180 6.33 -2.17 5.33
N LYS A 181 7.34 -2.43 6.18
CA LYS A 181 8.03 -1.37 6.94
C LYS A 181 8.70 -0.36 6.02
N LEU A 182 9.36 -0.82 4.94
CA LEU A 182 9.95 0.03 3.92
C LEU A 182 8.89 0.86 3.19
N GLN A 183 7.75 0.26 2.86
CA GLN A 183 6.63 0.92 2.18
C GLN A 183 6.02 2.04 3.04
N VAL A 184 5.66 1.76 4.30
CA VAL A 184 5.14 2.75 5.25
C VAL A 184 6.12 3.90 5.42
N SER A 185 7.42 3.59 5.53
CA SER A 185 8.46 4.59 5.70
C SER A 185 8.63 5.49 4.47
N ALA A 186 8.58 4.92 3.28
CA ALA A 186 8.61 5.69 2.04
C ALA A 186 7.41 6.67 1.98
N TYR A 187 6.20 6.20 2.25
CA TYR A 187 5.02 7.08 2.24
C TYR A 187 5.07 8.14 3.34
N SER A 188 5.53 7.81 4.54
CA SER A 188 5.69 8.78 5.64
C SER A 188 6.61 9.94 5.26
N ILE A 189 7.75 9.65 4.66
CA ILE A 189 8.70 10.68 4.24
C ILE A 189 8.19 11.47 3.01
N ALA A 190 7.46 10.82 2.10
CA ALA A 190 6.82 11.51 0.99
C ALA A 190 5.73 12.51 1.47
N ILE A 191 4.91 12.14 2.46
CA ILE A 191 3.95 13.05 3.11
C ILE A 191 4.68 14.25 3.70
N TRP A 192 5.71 14.00 4.48
CA TRP A 192 6.48 15.09 5.09
C TRP A 192 7.09 16.03 4.03
N GLN A 193 7.68 15.48 2.97
CA GLN A 193 8.28 16.29 1.90
C GLN A 193 7.23 17.10 1.11
N ARG A 194 6.07 16.49 0.80
CA ARG A 194 5.08 17.11 -0.11
C ARG A 194 4.08 18.01 0.60
N HIS A 195 3.72 17.69 1.83
CA HIS A 195 2.67 18.38 2.57
C HIS A 195 3.19 19.14 3.81
N GLY A 196 4.47 19.01 4.15
CA GLY A 196 5.04 19.63 5.35
C GLY A 196 4.53 19.00 6.65
N ILE A 197 3.73 17.94 6.60
CA ILE A 197 3.16 17.26 7.76
C ILE A 197 4.11 16.14 8.16
N LYS A 198 4.81 16.32 9.28
CA LYS A 198 5.67 15.25 9.82
C LYS A 198 4.80 14.18 10.48
N PRO A 199 4.84 12.92 10.04
CA PRO A 199 4.19 11.82 10.76
C PRO A 199 4.90 11.56 12.09
N ASP A 200 4.14 11.12 13.10
CA ASP A 200 4.68 10.72 14.40
C ASP A 200 5.13 9.24 14.39
N GLY A 201 4.70 8.49 13.38
CA GLY A 201 5.05 7.10 13.15
C GLY A 201 4.25 6.47 12.03
N GLY A 202 4.19 5.14 12.03
CA GLY A 202 3.39 4.37 11.10
C GLY A 202 2.85 3.09 11.72
N GLU A 203 1.82 2.53 11.11
CA GLU A 203 1.23 1.25 11.53
C GLU A 203 1.01 0.36 10.30
N ILE A 204 1.19 -0.94 10.48
CA ILE A 204 0.85 -1.97 9.51
C ILE A 204 -0.22 -2.83 10.14
N TRP A 205 -1.41 -2.84 9.55
CA TRP A 205 -2.54 -3.61 10.01
C TRP A 205 -2.76 -4.80 9.10
N ILE A 206 -2.68 -6.02 9.65
CA ILE A 206 -2.74 -7.26 8.85
C ILE A 206 -3.92 -8.10 9.31
N ALA A 207 -4.94 -8.26 8.47
CA ALA A 207 -5.97 -9.26 8.64
C ALA A 207 -5.54 -10.57 7.94
N ASN A 208 -5.70 -11.71 8.61
CA ASN A 208 -5.37 -13.02 8.06
C ASN A 208 -6.57 -13.98 8.12
N GLU A 209 -6.52 -15.05 7.32
CA GLU A 209 -7.64 -16.00 7.18
C GLU A 209 -7.80 -16.92 8.40
N ILE A 210 -6.81 -16.98 9.31
CA ILE A 210 -6.81 -17.95 10.43
C ILE A 210 -7.29 -17.30 11.72
N ASP A 211 -6.70 -16.14 12.09
CA ASP A 211 -6.97 -15.51 13.37
C ASP A 211 -8.14 -14.52 13.23
N ASP A 212 -9.02 -14.50 14.22
CA ASP A 212 -10.13 -13.53 14.27
C ASP A 212 -9.62 -12.12 14.62
N VAL A 213 -8.50 -12.03 15.32
CA VAL A 213 -7.89 -10.75 15.72
C VAL A 213 -6.79 -10.38 14.72
N PRO A 214 -6.91 -9.21 14.04
CA PRO A 214 -5.85 -8.72 13.17
C PRO A 214 -4.57 -8.40 13.94
N GLN A 215 -3.44 -8.43 13.23
CA GLN A 215 -2.16 -8.02 13.79
C GLN A 215 -1.93 -6.52 13.53
N LYS A 216 -1.34 -5.85 14.52
CA LYS A 216 -0.90 -4.45 14.42
C LYS A 216 0.60 -4.38 14.71
N PHE A 217 1.36 -3.87 13.76
CA PHE A 217 2.78 -3.56 13.92
C PHE A 217 2.94 -2.04 13.90
N VAL A 218 3.57 -1.50 14.93
CA VAL A 218 3.73 -0.05 15.12
C VAL A 218 5.18 0.31 14.88
N LEU A 219 5.40 1.38 14.13
CA LEU A 219 6.71 1.96 13.86
C LEU A 219 6.78 3.36 14.47
N SER A 220 7.77 3.60 15.30
CA SER A 220 8.15 4.94 15.75
C SER A 220 8.67 5.78 14.59
N PHE A 221 8.74 7.10 14.76
CA PHE A 221 9.33 7.95 13.73
C PHE A 221 10.84 7.68 13.53
N GLU A 222 11.55 7.22 14.57
CA GLU A 222 12.95 6.81 14.45
C GLU A 222 13.09 5.56 13.57
N GLU A 223 12.21 4.57 13.75
CA GLU A 223 12.16 3.39 12.88
C GLU A 223 11.74 3.75 11.45
N ILE A 224 10.79 4.68 11.26
CA ILE A 224 10.44 5.22 9.93
C ILE A 224 11.70 5.78 9.23
N ARG A 225 12.51 6.57 9.93
CA ARG A 225 13.76 7.10 9.35
C ARG A 225 14.75 5.99 9.01
N PHE A 226 14.94 5.04 9.89
CA PHE A 226 15.82 3.90 9.67
C PHE A 226 15.39 3.07 8.45
N PHE A 227 14.12 2.68 8.37
CA PHE A 227 13.60 1.92 7.24
C PHE A 227 13.54 2.73 5.94
N PHE A 228 13.37 4.05 6.04
CA PHE A 228 13.48 4.91 4.86
C PHE A 228 14.89 4.91 4.26
N GLU A 229 15.95 4.95 5.07
CA GLU A 229 17.32 4.83 4.57
C GLU A 229 17.55 3.47 3.87
N LEU A 230 17.00 2.38 4.41
CA LEU A 230 17.05 1.08 3.76
C LEU A 230 16.24 1.07 2.43
N PHE A 231 15.09 1.72 2.41
CA PHE A 231 14.32 1.89 1.17
C PHE A 231 15.10 2.68 0.11
N MET A 232 15.81 3.74 0.50
CA MET A 232 16.65 4.50 -0.40
C MET A 232 17.83 3.69 -0.97
N GLN A 233 18.38 2.74 -0.22
CA GLN A 233 19.35 1.78 -0.74
C GLN A 233 18.72 0.86 -1.80
N ARG A 234 17.49 0.37 -1.54
CA ARG A 234 16.73 -0.42 -2.51
C ARG A 234 16.41 0.39 -3.78
N LEU A 235 16.06 1.67 -3.64
CA LEU A 235 15.81 2.56 -4.78
C LEU A 235 17.09 2.78 -5.62
N LYS A 236 18.26 2.97 -4.99
CA LYS A 236 19.53 3.04 -5.70
C LYS A 236 19.82 1.74 -6.48
N ARG A 237 19.64 0.59 -5.82
CA ARG A 237 19.81 -0.71 -6.49
C ARG A 237 18.83 -0.91 -7.65
N PHE A 238 17.60 -0.43 -7.51
CA PHE A 238 16.62 -0.44 -8.60
C PHE A 238 17.12 0.36 -9.82
N GLU A 239 17.66 1.56 -9.62
CA GLU A 239 18.19 2.39 -10.71
C GLU A 239 19.45 1.79 -11.34
N GLU A 240 20.27 1.06 -10.58
CA GLU A 240 21.40 0.30 -11.12
C GLU A 240 20.92 -0.84 -12.03
N ILE A 241 19.97 -1.67 -11.55
CA ILE A 241 19.36 -2.75 -12.32
C ILE A 241 18.74 -2.21 -13.61
N LYS A 242 18.04 -1.08 -13.52
CA LYS A 242 17.44 -0.42 -14.68
C LYS A 242 18.49 -0.03 -15.72
N ARG A 243 19.58 0.62 -15.31
CA ARG A 243 20.68 1.01 -16.20
C ARG A 243 21.41 -0.19 -16.80
N GLU A 244 21.65 -1.25 -16.01
CA GLU A 244 22.26 -2.50 -16.48
C GLU A 244 21.42 -3.14 -17.59
N ALA A 245 20.11 -3.15 -17.44
CA ALA A 245 19.21 -3.72 -18.43
C ALA A 245 19.10 -2.85 -19.70
N GLU A 246 19.00 -1.52 -19.55
CA GLU A 246 19.01 -0.58 -20.68
C GLU A 246 20.31 -0.76 -21.50
N ALA A 247 21.46 -0.89 -20.84
CA ALA A 247 22.75 -1.15 -21.49
C ALA A 247 22.80 -2.52 -22.21
N ALA A 248 22.07 -3.51 -21.71
CA ALA A 248 21.92 -4.82 -22.33
C ALA A 248 20.85 -4.87 -23.44
N GLY A 249 20.20 -3.74 -23.76
CA GLY A 249 19.11 -3.67 -24.73
C GLY A 249 17.81 -4.32 -24.22
N VAL A 250 17.72 -4.58 -22.94
CA VAL A 250 16.52 -5.12 -22.26
C VAL A 250 15.81 -3.97 -21.58
N ASN A 251 14.59 -3.69 -22.00
CA ASN A 251 13.76 -2.73 -21.30
C ASN A 251 13.25 -3.35 -19.97
N ILE A 252 13.37 -2.62 -18.85
CA ILE A 252 12.82 -3.03 -17.53
C ILE A 252 11.64 -2.12 -17.16
#